data_e10638c96a33c8ae522288adb4671423
#
_entry.id   e10638c96a33c8ae522288adb4671423
#
_cell.length_a   1.000
_cell.length_b   1.000
_cell.length_c   1.000
_cell.angle_alpha   90.00
_cell.angle_beta   90.00
_cell.angle_gamma   90.00
#
_symmetry.space_group_name_H-M   'P 1'
#
loop_
_entity.id
_entity.type
_entity.pdbx_description
1 polymer ?
#
loop_
_entity_poly.entity_id
_entity_poly.type
_entity_poly.pdbx_seq_one_letter_code
_entity_poly.pdbx_strand_id
1 'polypeptide(L)'
;AAIRGMIRETQLSVENLVQPLFLVSKETSREPVKSLPNTYRLGIRETLKEVEDSLNLGITNFILFPVVPDQYKDKFATYSHHEDNFYLKITAEIKRRFPETCLISDVAMDPYSTDGHDGLVRDGKIINDETLPILAKMAVAQAAAGFDLLGPSDMMDGRVGYMRQAL
;
A
#
# COMPACT_ATOMS: atom_id res chain seq x y z
N ALA A 1 -14.96 -37.19 9.18
CA ALA A 1 -14.55 -36.05 8.35
C ALA A 1 -15.76 -35.30 7.78
N ALA A 2 -16.76 -35.99 7.19
CA ALA A 2 -17.93 -35.37 6.54
C ALA A 2 -18.77 -34.52 7.49
N ILE A 3 -19.15 -35.04 8.67
CA ILE A 3 -19.95 -34.32 9.65
C ILE A 3 -19.27 -33.03 10.13
N ARG A 4 -17.95 -33.05 10.36
CA ARG A 4 -17.19 -31.84 10.71
C ARG A 4 -17.22 -30.80 9.59
N GLY A 5 -17.24 -31.21 8.33
CA GLY A 5 -17.40 -30.30 7.21
C GLY A 5 -18.78 -29.64 7.18
N MET A 6 -19.83 -30.39 7.50
CA MET A 6 -21.21 -29.88 7.49
C MET A 6 -21.50 -28.84 8.60
N ILE A 7 -20.81 -28.95 9.74
CA ILE A 7 -21.02 -28.07 10.91
C ILE A 7 -19.91 -27.03 11.10
N ARG A 8 -19.03 -26.87 10.10
CA ARG A 8 -17.93 -25.91 10.18
C ARG A 8 -18.47 -24.49 10.11
N GLU A 9 -18.24 -23.71 11.16
CA GLU A 9 -18.63 -22.29 11.25
C GLU A 9 -17.66 -21.36 10.52
N THR A 10 -16.35 -21.73 10.52
CA THR A 10 -15.32 -20.94 9.85
C THR A 10 -14.90 -21.62 8.54
N GLN A 11 -14.99 -20.87 7.46
CA GLN A 11 -14.52 -21.29 6.13
C GLN A 11 -13.39 -20.37 5.69
N LEU A 12 -12.35 -20.94 5.06
CA LEU A 12 -11.27 -20.22 4.41
C LEU A 12 -11.32 -20.52 2.93
N SER A 13 -11.44 -19.49 2.12
CA SER A 13 -11.33 -19.56 0.66
C SER A 13 -10.18 -18.68 0.17
N VAL A 14 -9.79 -18.88 -1.09
CA VAL A 14 -8.75 -18.05 -1.73
C VAL A 14 -9.17 -16.57 -1.77
N GLU A 15 -10.45 -16.30 -1.91
CA GLU A 15 -11.04 -14.95 -1.91
C GLU A 15 -10.84 -14.18 -0.59
N ASN A 16 -10.55 -14.89 0.51
CA ASN A 16 -10.26 -14.28 1.80
C ASN A 16 -8.79 -13.87 1.95
N LEU A 17 -7.92 -14.24 1.00
CA LEU A 17 -6.49 -13.95 1.07
C LEU A 17 -6.19 -12.56 0.49
N VAL A 18 -5.29 -11.84 1.16
CA VAL A 18 -4.72 -10.58 0.68
C VAL A 18 -3.21 -10.78 0.58
N GLN A 19 -2.66 -10.62 -0.63
CA GLN A 19 -1.22 -10.77 -0.84
C GLN A 19 -0.49 -9.44 -0.68
N PRO A 20 0.51 -9.35 0.23
CA PRO A 20 1.34 -8.16 0.35
C PRO A 20 2.39 -8.11 -0.75
N LEU A 21 2.55 -6.93 -1.38
CA LEU A 21 3.56 -6.66 -2.40
C LEU A 21 4.39 -5.43 -2.01
N PHE A 22 5.72 -5.56 -2.02
CA PHE A 22 6.65 -4.47 -1.73
C PHE A 22 7.21 -3.90 -3.02
N LEU A 23 6.90 -2.65 -3.31
CA LEU A 23 7.16 -2.00 -4.59
C LEU A 23 8.41 -1.10 -4.53
N VAL A 24 9.25 -1.17 -5.56
CA VAL A 24 10.41 -0.31 -5.74
C VAL A 24 10.34 0.44 -7.07
N SER A 25 11.05 1.56 -7.16
CA SER A 25 11.07 2.41 -8.37
C SER A 25 11.81 1.83 -9.57
N LYS A 26 12.67 0.82 -9.37
CA LYS A 26 13.42 0.17 -10.47
C LYS A 26 12.49 -0.72 -11.30
N GLU A 27 12.56 -0.60 -12.64
CA GLU A 27 11.64 -1.27 -13.55
C GLU A 27 11.67 -2.81 -13.47
N THR A 28 12.86 -3.41 -13.38
CA THR A 28 13.06 -4.86 -13.44
C THR A 28 13.67 -5.44 -12.16
N SER A 29 13.40 -4.84 -11.00
CA SER A 29 13.97 -5.29 -9.72
C SER A 29 13.18 -6.45 -9.14
N ARG A 30 13.89 -7.49 -8.67
CA ARG A 30 13.38 -8.58 -7.80
C ARG A 30 14.41 -8.86 -6.73
N GLU A 31 14.31 -8.15 -5.61
CA GLU A 31 15.28 -8.20 -4.51
C GLU A 31 14.67 -8.91 -3.29
N PRO A 32 15.29 -9.98 -2.75
CA PRO A 32 14.72 -10.69 -1.61
C PRO A 32 14.70 -9.83 -0.35
N VAL A 33 13.62 -9.92 0.42
CA VAL A 33 13.54 -9.34 1.76
C VAL A 33 14.15 -10.32 2.75
N LYS A 34 15.32 -10.00 3.29
CA LYS A 34 16.13 -10.94 4.11
C LYS A 34 15.38 -11.51 5.33
N SER A 35 14.48 -10.70 5.93
CA SER A 35 13.71 -11.07 7.11
C SER A 35 12.44 -11.85 6.81
N LEU A 36 12.00 -11.90 5.55
CA LEU A 36 10.73 -12.51 5.12
C LEU A 36 11.02 -13.54 4.03
N PRO A 37 11.04 -14.86 4.36
CA PRO A 37 11.27 -15.91 3.36
C PRO A 37 10.25 -15.82 2.21
N ASN A 38 10.75 -16.03 0.98
CA ASN A 38 9.96 -16.00 -0.27
C ASN A 38 9.26 -14.67 -0.57
N THR A 39 9.66 -13.57 0.11
CA THR A 39 9.14 -12.24 -0.12
C THR A 39 10.19 -11.39 -0.84
N TYR A 40 9.75 -10.59 -1.81
CA TYR A 40 10.64 -9.79 -2.65
C TYR A 40 10.16 -8.33 -2.74
N ARG A 41 11.13 -7.43 -2.93
CA ARG A 41 10.88 -6.06 -3.39
C ARG A 41 10.84 -6.09 -4.90
N LEU A 42 9.77 -5.61 -5.49
CA LEU A 42 9.45 -5.79 -6.90
C LEU A 42 9.39 -4.46 -7.63
N GLY A 43 10.06 -4.39 -8.79
CA GLY A 43 9.85 -3.34 -9.77
C GLY A 43 8.57 -3.60 -10.58
N ILE A 44 8.15 -2.63 -11.41
CA ILE A 44 6.86 -2.71 -12.10
C ILE A 44 6.68 -4.00 -12.92
N ARG A 45 7.69 -4.44 -13.67
CA ARG A 45 7.58 -5.66 -14.51
C ARG A 45 7.37 -6.92 -13.66
N GLU A 46 8.14 -7.04 -12.59
CA GLU A 46 8.04 -8.19 -11.70
C GLU A 46 6.73 -8.14 -10.87
N THR A 47 6.26 -6.94 -10.52
CA THR A 47 4.97 -6.76 -9.84
C THR A 47 3.82 -7.23 -10.73
N LEU A 48 3.79 -6.82 -12.00
CA LEU A 48 2.73 -7.23 -12.92
C LEU A 48 2.71 -8.73 -13.14
N LYS A 49 3.90 -9.36 -13.24
CA LYS A 49 4.01 -10.82 -13.32
C LYS A 49 3.50 -11.51 -12.05
N GLU A 50 3.90 -11.02 -10.87
CA GLU A 50 3.46 -11.58 -9.57
C GLU A 50 1.93 -11.48 -9.41
N VAL A 51 1.32 -10.36 -9.86
CA VAL A 51 -0.14 -10.20 -9.87
C VAL A 51 -0.79 -11.21 -10.82
N GLU A 52 -0.28 -11.36 -12.05
CA GLU A 52 -0.80 -12.33 -13.03
C GLU A 52 -0.70 -13.77 -12.51
N ASP A 53 0.45 -14.16 -11.94
CA ASP A 53 0.66 -15.48 -11.35
C ASP A 53 -0.32 -15.74 -10.18
N SER A 54 -0.59 -14.72 -9.36
CA SER A 54 -1.53 -14.80 -8.23
C SER A 54 -2.98 -14.89 -8.68
N LEU A 55 -3.38 -14.14 -9.72
CA LEU A 55 -4.70 -14.24 -10.33
C LEU A 55 -4.97 -15.64 -10.89
N ASN A 56 -3.96 -16.27 -11.50
CA ASN A 56 -4.05 -17.66 -11.98
C ASN A 56 -4.27 -18.67 -10.84
N LEU A 57 -3.93 -18.30 -9.60
CA LEU A 57 -4.22 -19.09 -8.39
C LEU A 57 -5.54 -18.70 -7.71
N GLY A 58 -6.26 -17.71 -8.25
CA GLY A 58 -7.52 -17.20 -7.73
C GLY A 58 -7.37 -16.11 -6.66
N ILE A 59 -6.16 -15.60 -6.41
CA ILE A 59 -5.92 -14.48 -5.47
C ILE A 59 -6.14 -13.18 -6.23
N THR A 60 -7.13 -12.38 -5.81
CA THR A 60 -7.52 -11.12 -6.46
C THR A 60 -7.24 -9.89 -5.60
N ASN A 61 -6.93 -10.07 -4.32
CA ASN A 61 -6.75 -8.96 -3.37
C ASN A 61 -5.27 -8.75 -3.05
N PHE A 62 -4.79 -7.53 -3.18
CA PHE A 62 -3.39 -7.16 -2.95
C PHE A 62 -3.29 -5.95 -2.04
N ILE A 63 -2.37 -5.98 -1.07
CA ILE A 63 -1.99 -4.80 -0.32
C ILE A 63 -0.58 -4.37 -0.76
N LEU A 64 -0.42 -3.09 -1.13
CA LEU A 64 0.79 -2.58 -1.72
C LEU A 64 1.56 -1.69 -0.75
N PHE A 65 2.86 -1.94 -0.60
CA PHE A 65 3.75 -1.16 0.27
C PHE A 65 4.88 -0.53 -0.55
N PRO A 66 5.06 0.79 -0.53
CA PRO A 66 6.16 1.44 -1.23
C PRO A 66 7.48 1.34 -0.45
N VAL A 67 8.56 1.03 -1.15
CA VAL A 67 9.92 1.13 -0.62
C VAL A 67 10.58 2.35 -1.27
N VAL A 68 10.41 3.49 -0.63
CA VAL A 68 10.81 4.79 -1.18
C VAL A 68 12.32 5.01 -0.99
N PRO A 69 13.08 5.31 -2.07
CA PRO A 69 14.48 5.72 -1.96
C PRO A 69 14.65 7.02 -1.17
N ASP A 70 15.71 7.11 -0.38
CA ASP A 70 15.95 8.25 0.53
C ASP A 70 15.97 9.61 -0.18
N GLN A 71 16.40 9.66 -1.44
CA GLN A 71 16.41 10.89 -2.26
C GLN A 71 15.03 11.50 -2.51
N TYR A 72 13.95 10.73 -2.32
CA TYR A 72 12.56 11.18 -2.46
C TYR A 72 11.87 11.44 -1.14
N LYS A 73 12.59 11.24 -0.02
CA LYS A 73 12.03 11.49 1.31
C LYS A 73 12.26 12.93 1.73
N ASP A 74 11.26 13.50 2.35
CA ASP A 74 11.35 14.79 3.02
C ASP A 74 10.52 14.79 4.32
N LYS A 75 10.60 15.86 5.06
CA LYS A 75 9.90 15.99 6.34
C LYS A 75 8.37 15.94 6.22
N PHE A 76 7.83 16.36 5.07
CA PHE A 76 6.40 16.49 4.82
C PHE A 76 5.84 15.35 3.94
N ALA A 77 6.65 14.33 3.68
CA ALA A 77 6.26 13.21 2.81
C ALA A 77 5.70 13.68 1.44
N THR A 78 6.27 14.75 0.86
CA THR A 78 5.75 15.41 -0.34
C THR A 78 5.66 14.46 -1.53
N TYR A 79 6.62 13.52 -1.64
CA TYR A 79 6.61 12.54 -2.72
C TYR A 79 5.39 11.60 -2.69
N SER A 80 4.74 11.43 -1.54
CA SER A 80 3.60 10.51 -1.38
C SER A 80 2.42 10.82 -2.31
N HIS A 81 2.23 12.10 -2.65
CA HIS A 81 1.16 12.58 -3.53
C HIS A 81 1.68 13.30 -4.79
N HIS A 82 2.97 13.13 -5.10
CA HIS A 82 3.58 13.70 -6.30
C HIS A 82 3.18 12.90 -7.55
N GLU A 83 2.96 13.57 -8.68
CA GLU A 83 2.57 12.95 -9.96
C GLU A 83 3.59 11.91 -10.47
N ASP A 84 4.88 12.08 -10.13
CA ASP A 84 5.95 11.15 -10.49
C ASP A 84 6.13 9.98 -9.53
N ASN A 85 5.29 9.87 -8.49
CA ASN A 85 5.40 8.78 -7.53
C ASN A 85 5.23 7.41 -8.21
N PHE A 86 6.29 6.59 -8.16
CA PHE A 86 6.29 5.26 -8.78
C PHE A 86 5.20 4.35 -8.22
N TYR A 87 4.86 4.49 -6.94
CA TYR A 87 3.83 3.72 -6.26
C TYR A 87 2.45 3.94 -6.91
N LEU A 88 2.10 5.20 -7.16
CA LEU A 88 0.84 5.57 -7.83
C LEU A 88 0.84 5.10 -9.29
N LYS A 89 1.98 5.24 -10.00
CA LYS A 89 2.13 4.78 -11.39
C LYS A 89 1.99 3.26 -11.53
N ILE A 90 2.61 2.50 -10.62
CA ILE A 90 2.49 1.02 -10.61
C ILE A 90 1.04 0.61 -10.34
N THR A 91 0.38 1.25 -9.37
CA THR A 91 -1.03 1.00 -9.05
C THR A 91 -1.93 1.23 -10.26
N ALA A 92 -1.79 2.37 -10.93
CA ALA A 92 -2.56 2.67 -12.13
C ALA A 92 -2.33 1.64 -13.26
N GLU A 93 -1.09 1.15 -13.41
CA GLU A 93 -0.78 0.13 -14.41
C GLU A 93 -1.35 -1.24 -14.03
N ILE A 94 -1.36 -1.63 -12.74
CA ILE A 94 -2.03 -2.86 -12.29
C ILE A 94 -3.53 -2.78 -12.61
N LYS A 95 -4.20 -1.69 -12.22
CA LYS A 95 -5.65 -1.51 -12.49
C LYS A 95 -5.98 -1.50 -13.98
N ARG A 96 -5.10 -0.91 -14.80
CA ARG A 96 -5.27 -0.89 -16.25
C ARG A 96 -5.19 -2.29 -16.88
N ARG A 97 -4.27 -3.15 -16.37
CA ARG A 97 -4.05 -4.51 -16.90
C ARG A 97 -4.98 -5.55 -16.30
N PHE A 98 -5.28 -5.42 -15.02
CA PHE A 98 -6.01 -6.38 -14.21
C PHE A 98 -7.13 -5.66 -13.44
N PRO A 99 -8.18 -5.16 -14.14
CA PRO A 99 -9.25 -4.37 -13.53
C PRO A 99 -10.05 -5.12 -12.47
N GLU A 100 -9.99 -6.45 -12.47
CA GLU A 100 -10.65 -7.33 -11.49
C GLU A 100 -9.96 -7.36 -10.12
N THR A 101 -8.75 -6.81 -10.00
CA THR A 101 -8.01 -6.80 -8.74
C THR A 101 -8.62 -5.82 -7.73
N CYS A 102 -8.62 -6.20 -6.46
CA CYS A 102 -8.85 -5.28 -5.35
C CYS A 102 -7.50 -4.83 -4.78
N LEU A 103 -7.18 -3.55 -4.93
CA LEU A 103 -5.94 -2.96 -4.45
C LEU A 103 -6.17 -2.19 -3.16
N ILE A 104 -5.41 -2.55 -2.14
CA ILE A 104 -5.42 -1.92 -0.82
C ILE A 104 -4.15 -1.10 -0.69
N SER A 105 -4.29 0.17 -0.32
CA SER A 105 -3.14 1.04 -0.10
C SER A 105 -2.65 1.01 1.33
N ASP A 106 -1.47 1.59 1.53
CA ASP A 106 -0.91 1.97 2.82
C ASP A 106 -0.86 3.49 2.92
N VAL A 107 -1.63 4.08 3.85
CA VAL A 107 -1.65 5.54 4.08
C VAL A 107 -0.89 5.83 5.35
N ALA A 108 0.41 6.10 5.20
CA ALA A 108 1.32 6.44 6.29
C ALA A 108 2.47 7.30 5.78
N MET A 109 3.03 8.15 6.64
CA MET A 109 4.14 9.04 6.27
C MET A 109 5.50 8.34 6.32
N ASP A 110 5.69 7.32 7.15
CA ASP A 110 6.99 6.70 7.44
C ASP A 110 7.78 6.26 6.19
N PRO A 111 7.16 5.70 5.10
CA PRO A 111 7.92 5.36 3.91
C PRO A 111 8.51 6.57 3.19
N TYR A 112 7.92 7.75 3.36
CA TYR A 112 8.22 8.99 2.64
C TYR A 112 8.89 10.05 3.52
N SER A 113 8.86 9.89 4.84
CA SER A 113 9.40 10.87 5.79
C SER A 113 10.88 10.62 6.09
N THR A 114 11.68 11.72 6.14
CA THR A 114 13.06 11.65 6.63
C THR A 114 13.14 11.35 8.13
N ASP A 115 12.08 11.63 8.88
CA ASP A 115 12.00 11.31 10.30
C ASP A 115 11.67 9.82 10.55
N GLY A 116 11.24 9.09 9.49
CA GLY A 116 10.87 7.67 9.56
C GLY A 116 9.71 7.40 10.51
N HIS A 117 8.80 8.36 10.67
CA HIS A 117 7.65 8.30 11.55
C HIS A 117 6.35 8.49 10.78
N ASP A 118 5.24 7.90 11.30
CA ASP A 118 3.91 7.95 10.68
C ASP A 118 3.27 9.35 10.66
N GLY A 119 3.83 10.30 11.40
CA GLY A 119 3.37 11.68 11.46
C GLY A 119 4.51 12.68 11.40
N LEU A 120 4.15 13.95 11.20
CA LEU A 120 5.07 15.07 11.18
C LEU A 120 5.72 15.25 12.55
N VAL A 121 7.06 15.24 12.60
CA VAL A 121 7.82 15.42 13.84
C VAL A 121 8.34 16.84 13.93
N ARG A 122 8.12 17.50 15.08
CA ARG A 122 8.69 18.81 15.45
C ARG A 122 9.13 18.78 16.90
N ASP A 123 10.38 19.17 17.16
CA ASP A 123 10.98 19.20 18.50
C ASP A 123 10.81 17.88 19.27
N GLY A 124 10.98 16.74 18.56
CA GLY A 124 10.83 15.39 19.11
C GLY A 124 9.41 14.97 19.44
N LYS A 125 8.40 15.72 18.97
CA LYS A 125 6.97 15.41 19.16
C LYS A 125 6.27 15.22 17.82
N ILE A 126 5.33 14.29 17.78
CA ILE A 126 4.43 14.09 16.63
C ILE A 126 3.35 15.17 16.70
N ILE A 127 3.14 15.86 15.58
CA ILE A 127 2.16 16.94 15.47
C ILE A 127 0.92 16.41 14.74
N ASN A 128 -0.05 15.95 15.52
CA ASN A 128 -1.25 15.30 15.01
C ASN A 128 -1.99 16.13 13.94
N ASP A 129 -2.45 17.31 14.29
CA ASP A 129 -3.37 18.10 13.45
C ASP A 129 -2.72 18.58 12.14
N GLU A 130 -1.40 18.84 12.15
CA GLU A 130 -0.66 19.21 10.94
C GLU A 130 -0.35 17.99 10.05
N THR A 131 -0.40 16.78 10.60
CA THR A 131 -0.24 15.52 9.84
C THR A 131 -1.49 15.18 9.03
N LEU A 132 -2.69 15.47 9.56
CA LEU A 132 -3.95 15.12 8.90
C LEU A 132 -4.09 15.62 7.46
N PRO A 133 -3.75 16.88 7.13
CA PRO A 133 -3.78 17.36 5.75
C PRO A 133 -2.81 16.63 4.81
N ILE A 134 -1.67 16.15 5.32
CA ILE A 134 -0.69 15.39 4.53
C ILE A 134 -1.27 14.02 4.18
N LEU A 135 -1.82 13.32 5.19
CA LEU A 135 -2.49 12.03 4.99
C LEU A 135 -3.69 12.13 4.04
N ALA A 136 -4.46 13.22 4.13
CA ALA A 136 -5.57 13.45 3.21
C ALA A 136 -5.12 13.62 1.76
N LYS A 137 -4.04 14.40 1.49
CA LYS A 137 -3.47 14.52 0.14
C LYS A 137 -2.99 13.17 -0.40
N MET A 138 -2.33 12.38 0.46
CA MET A 138 -1.89 11.03 0.13
C MET A 138 -3.08 10.14 -0.23
N ALA A 139 -4.13 10.13 0.60
CA ALA A 139 -5.33 9.34 0.38
C ALA A 139 -6.02 9.70 -0.95
N VAL A 140 -6.18 10.99 -1.26
CA VAL A 140 -6.75 11.46 -2.54
C VAL A 140 -5.90 11.00 -3.72
N ALA A 141 -4.57 11.13 -3.64
CA ALA A 141 -3.68 10.69 -4.71
C ALA A 141 -3.74 9.16 -4.93
N GLN A 142 -3.81 8.39 -3.86
CA GLN A 142 -3.95 6.93 -3.92
C GLN A 142 -5.30 6.53 -4.51
N ALA A 143 -6.40 7.15 -4.10
CA ALA A 143 -7.73 6.90 -4.68
C ALA A 143 -7.75 7.24 -6.18
N ALA A 144 -7.18 8.38 -6.58
CA ALA A 144 -7.06 8.78 -7.98
C ALA A 144 -6.21 7.81 -8.82
N ALA A 145 -5.20 7.17 -8.22
CA ALA A 145 -4.38 6.16 -8.87
C ALA A 145 -5.09 4.82 -9.08
N GLY A 146 -6.23 4.59 -8.43
CA GLY A 146 -7.07 3.41 -8.61
C GLY A 146 -7.03 2.40 -7.47
N PHE A 147 -6.61 2.79 -6.27
CA PHE A 147 -6.81 1.95 -5.08
C PHE A 147 -8.30 1.84 -4.75
N ASP A 148 -8.76 0.63 -4.49
CA ASP A 148 -10.15 0.34 -4.13
C ASP A 148 -10.40 0.56 -2.63
N LEU A 149 -9.38 0.30 -1.81
CA LEU A 149 -9.43 0.47 -0.36
C LEU A 149 -8.20 1.26 0.11
N LEU A 150 -8.43 2.20 1.01
CA LEU A 150 -7.35 2.95 1.68
C LEU A 150 -7.13 2.37 3.08
N GLY A 151 -5.90 1.96 3.37
CA GLY A 151 -5.50 1.38 4.64
C GLY A 151 -4.72 2.39 5.50
N PRO A 152 -5.38 3.21 6.36
CA PRO A 152 -4.66 4.14 7.23
C PRO A 152 -3.95 3.39 8.35
N SER A 153 -2.66 3.15 8.18
CA SER A 153 -1.80 2.44 9.14
C SER A 153 -1.11 3.38 10.14
N ASP A 154 -1.20 4.69 9.90
CA ASP A 154 -0.74 5.73 10.82
C ASP A 154 -1.52 5.74 12.13
N MET A 155 -1.04 6.48 13.14
CA MET A 155 -1.64 6.54 14.46
C MET A 155 -2.26 7.91 14.82
N MET A 156 -2.59 8.76 13.80
CA MET A 156 -3.12 10.09 14.05
C MET A 156 -4.59 10.03 14.49
N ASP A 157 -4.92 10.80 15.52
CA ASP A 157 -6.30 10.94 15.97
C ASP A 157 -7.14 11.68 14.92
N GLY A 158 -8.34 11.16 14.66
CA GLY A 158 -9.29 11.78 13.71
C GLY A 158 -8.98 11.55 12.23
N ARG A 159 -7.91 10.85 11.87
CA ARG A 159 -7.44 10.65 10.49
C ARG A 159 -8.50 10.05 9.55
N VAL A 160 -9.24 9.05 10.01
CA VAL A 160 -10.26 8.39 9.17
C VAL A 160 -11.34 9.37 8.75
N GLY A 161 -11.87 10.16 9.70
CA GLY A 161 -12.87 11.18 9.42
C GLY A 161 -12.33 12.28 8.51
N TYR A 162 -11.08 12.72 8.73
CA TYR A 162 -10.45 13.76 7.94
C TYR A 162 -10.22 13.32 6.48
N MET A 163 -9.66 12.12 6.27
CA MET A 163 -9.48 11.56 4.92
C MET A 163 -10.80 11.33 4.22
N ARG A 164 -11.84 10.84 4.95
CA ARG A 164 -13.17 10.60 4.38
C ARG A 164 -13.84 11.89 3.86
N GLN A 165 -13.57 13.02 4.48
CA GLN A 165 -14.07 14.32 4.02
C GLN A 165 -13.34 14.84 2.77
N ALA A 166 -12.09 14.41 2.57
CA ALA A 166 -11.29 14.82 1.42
C ALA A 166 -11.54 13.97 0.17
N LEU A 167 -12.05 12.75 0.33
CA LEU A 167 -12.44 11.80 -0.72
C LEU A 167 -13.85 12.06 -1.23
#